data_3f1ee84b89efa2e43d0aa68aadfe0250
#
_entry.id   3f1ee84b89efa2e43d0aa68aadfe0250
#
_cell.length_a   1.000
_cell.length_b   1.000
_cell.length_c   1.000
_cell.angle_alpha   90.00
_cell.angle_beta   90.00
_cell.angle_gamma   90.00
#
_symmetry.space_group_name_H-M   'P 1'
#
loop_
_entity.id
_entity.type
_entity.pdbx_description
1 polymer ?
#
loop_
_entity_poly.entity_id
_entity_poly.type
_entity_poly.pdbx_seq_one_letter_code
_entity_poly.pdbx_strand_id
1 'polypeptide(L)'
;MKKLSILLCSIALVGCANNASVKESSKTSVSDDTTVADTFTGASEGKYFYKDSALTDDALWNVMASYQAAPTIATVNPDGSPNLAVFMPGLPMELDGERYFVFGLSDNQTKLNLEQNKTGVLALYQYDPTAEDKMERNVGARIKFEIVEDEKIIEALNKANDNAIREDSTICHVVEVLPLG
;
A
#
# COMPACT_ATOMS: atom_id res chain seq x y z
N MET A 1 -21.94 27.77 51.11
CA MET A 1 -20.68 28.43 50.70
C MET A 1 -19.54 27.50 51.07
N LYS A 2 -19.03 26.72 50.13
CA LYS A 2 -17.89 25.83 50.31
C LYS A 2 -16.69 26.41 49.57
N LYS A 3 -15.66 26.73 50.33
CA LYS A 3 -14.38 27.30 49.82
C LYS A 3 -13.58 26.17 49.15
N LEU A 4 -13.19 26.39 47.88
CA LEU A 4 -12.33 25.51 47.13
C LEU A 4 -10.88 26.01 47.29
N SER A 5 -10.06 25.20 47.94
CA SER A 5 -8.61 25.48 48.10
C SER A 5 -7.86 24.90 46.89
N ILE A 6 -7.19 25.77 46.14
CA ILE A 6 -6.30 25.41 45.04
C ILE A 6 -4.90 25.20 45.64
N LEU A 7 -4.38 24.00 45.51
CA LEU A 7 -3.02 23.63 45.89
C LEU A 7 -2.09 23.82 44.68
N LEU A 8 -1.24 24.84 44.70
CA LEU A 8 -0.17 25.03 43.74
C LEU A 8 0.98 24.10 44.07
N CYS A 9 1.28 23.15 43.17
CA CYS A 9 2.49 22.33 43.25
C CYS A 9 3.56 22.95 42.33
N SER A 10 4.59 23.54 42.96
CA SER A 10 5.74 24.08 42.27
C SER A 10 6.73 22.95 42.02
N ILE A 11 7.00 22.59 40.76
CA ILE A 11 8.03 21.62 40.38
C ILE A 11 9.30 22.39 40.00
N ALA A 12 10.34 22.21 40.79
CA ALA A 12 11.67 22.72 40.51
C ALA A 12 12.35 21.87 39.45
N LEU A 13 12.72 22.50 38.31
CA LEU A 13 13.55 21.91 37.26
C LEU A 13 15.02 21.99 37.68
N VAL A 14 15.60 20.84 37.98
CA VAL A 14 17.07 20.71 38.10
C VAL A 14 17.62 20.39 36.71
N GLY A 15 18.33 21.35 36.13
CA GLY A 15 19.05 21.16 34.86
C GLY A 15 20.34 20.42 35.07
N CYS A 16 20.48 19.22 34.50
CA CYS A 16 21.78 18.58 34.29
C CYS A 16 22.22 18.82 32.83
N ALA A 17 23.22 19.68 32.67
CA ALA A 17 23.94 19.84 31.41
C ALA A 17 24.84 18.63 31.19
N ASN A 18 24.48 17.76 30.25
CA ASN A 18 25.41 16.75 29.71
C ASN A 18 25.82 17.21 28.30
N ASN A 19 27.06 17.67 28.20
CA ASN A 19 27.77 17.82 26.94
C ASN A 19 28.02 16.45 26.31
N ALA A 20 27.14 16.04 25.40
CA ALA A 20 27.38 14.91 24.49
C ALA A 20 27.88 15.48 23.17
N SER A 21 29.17 15.26 22.89
CA SER A 21 29.81 15.50 21.60
C SER A 21 29.02 14.79 20.50
N VAL A 22 28.37 15.56 19.63
CA VAL A 22 27.74 15.03 18.41
C VAL A 22 28.86 14.67 17.44
N LYS A 23 29.11 13.38 17.27
CA LYS A 23 29.87 12.87 16.13
C LYS A 23 29.06 13.14 14.87
N GLU A 24 29.59 13.99 14.03
CA GLU A 24 29.15 14.17 12.65
C GLU A 24 29.13 12.82 11.94
N SER A 25 27.92 12.29 11.72
CA SER A 25 27.72 11.14 10.86
C SER A 25 27.95 11.59 9.42
N SER A 26 29.02 11.09 8.81
CA SER A 26 29.33 11.28 7.40
C SER A 26 28.10 10.95 6.56
N LYS A 27 27.57 11.95 5.83
CA LYS A 27 26.60 11.74 4.76
C LYS A 27 27.26 10.86 3.71
N THR A 28 26.92 9.58 3.71
CA THR A 28 27.15 8.71 2.57
C THR A 28 26.25 9.24 1.47
N SER A 29 26.83 9.78 0.41
CA SER A 29 26.12 10.12 -0.80
C SER A 29 25.61 8.80 -1.41
N VAL A 30 24.32 8.55 -1.25
CA VAL A 30 23.62 7.50 -1.98
C VAL A 30 23.64 7.94 -3.44
N SER A 31 24.24 7.14 -4.31
CA SER A 31 24.24 7.36 -5.75
C SER A 31 22.81 7.27 -6.27
N ASP A 32 22.43 8.27 -7.03
CA ASP A 32 21.07 8.57 -7.54
C ASP A 32 20.69 7.72 -8.75
N ASP A 33 21.05 6.42 -8.76
CA ASP A 33 20.82 5.52 -9.90
C ASP A 33 20.10 4.21 -9.49
N THR A 34 19.25 4.28 -8.47
CA THR A 34 18.36 3.16 -8.12
C THR A 34 17.05 3.34 -8.86
N THR A 35 16.80 2.50 -9.85
CA THR A 35 15.49 2.42 -10.50
C THR A 35 14.46 1.99 -9.44
N VAL A 36 13.23 2.49 -9.53
CA VAL A 36 12.15 2.20 -8.58
C VAL A 36 11.93 0.68 -8.38
N ALA A 37 12.24 -0.13 -9.41
CA ALA A 37 12.21 -1.59 -9.34
C ALA A 37 13.16 -2.16 -8.27
N ASP A 38 14.35 -1.58 -8.08
CA ASP A 38 15.33 -2.08 -7.11
C ASP A 38 14.92 -1.83 -5.65
N THR A 39 14.02 -0.87 -5.41
CA THR A 39 13.52 -0.61 -4.05
C THR A 39 12.48 -1.61 -3.56
N PHE A 40 11.91 -2.43 -4.46
CA PHE A 40 10.91 -3.43 -4.08
C PHE A 40 11.49 -4.78 -3.64
N THR A 41 12.75 -5.08 -3.99
CA THR A 41 13.26 -6.45 -3.95
C THR A 41 13.57 -6.95 -2.53
N GLY A 42 14.16 -6.18 -1.68
CA GLY A 42 14.71 -6.70 -0.42
C GLY A 42 13.66 -7.06 0.64
N ALA A 43 12.64 -6.24 0.86
CA ALA A 43 11.71 -6.40 1.97
C ALA A 43 10.48 -7.28 1.62
N SER A 44 10.18 -7.43 0.34
CA SER A 44 9.00 -8.19 -0.13
C SER A 44 9.26 -9.68 -0.33
N GLU A 45 10.51 -10.09 -0.44
CA GLU A 45 10.95 -11.48 -0.61
C GLU A 45 11.22 -12.21 0.72
N GLY A 46 10.78 -11.63 1.82
CA GLY A 46 10.97 -12.20 3.14
C GLY A 46 10.24 -13.52 3.37
N LYS A 47 10.28 -13.99 4.60
CA LYS A 47 9.56 -15.20 5.02
C LYS A 47 8.07 -14.94 5.00
N TYR A 48 7.34 -15.76 4.26
CA TYR A 48 5.88 -15.68 4.16
C TYR A 48 5.24 -16.66 5.15
N PHE A 49 4.50 -16.13 6.10
CA PHE A 49 3.79 -16.93 7.08
C PHE A 49 2.52 -17.55 6.50
N TYR A 50 1.79 -16.80 5.67
CA TYR A 50 0.52 -17.21 5.06
C TYR A 50 0.66 -17.72 3.62
N LYS A 51 1.77 -18.36 3.29
CA LYS A 51 2.07 -18.79 1.93
C LYS A 51 0.98 -19.69 1.32
N ASP A 52 0.44 -20.59 2.11
CA ASP A 52 -0.54 -21.58 1.64
C ASP A 52 -1.98 -21.01 1.58
N SER A 53 -2.20 -19.82 2.15
CA SER A 53 -3.47 -19.08 2.10
C SER A 53 -3.47 -17.95 1.08
N ALA A 54 -2.49 -17.93 0.17
CA ALA A 54 -2.40 -16.92 -0.87
C ALA A 54 -3.52 -17.10 -1.90
N LEU A 55 -4.22 -16.01 -2.19
CA LEU A 55 -5.16 -15.95 -3.31
C LEU A 55 -4.37 -15.80 -4.60
N THR A 56 -4.70 -16.60 -5.59
CA THR A 56 -4.12 -16.54 -6.93
C THR A 56 -5.23 -16.55 -7.99
N ASP A 57 -4.87 -16.18 -9.20
CA ASP A 57 -5.71 -16.30 -10.40
C ASP A 57 -7.15 -15.78 -10.19
N ASP A 58 -8.15 -16.53 -10.63
CA ASP A 58 -9.55 -16.11 -10.58
C ASP A 58 -10.08 -15.90 -9.15
N ALA A 59 -9.55 -16.63 -8.16
CA ALA A 59 -9.94 -16.41 -6.76
C ALA A 59 -9.56 -15.02 -6.27
N LEU A 60 -8.36 -14.55 -6.62
CA LEU A 60 -7.90 -13.20 -6.29
C LEU A 60 -8.77 -12.12 -6.95
N TRP A 61 -9.08 -12.29 -8.24
CA TRP A 61 -9.86 -11.31 -9.00
C TRP A 61 -11.33 -11.28 -8.54
N ASN A 62 -11.89 -12.43 -8.18
CA ASN A 62 -13.23 -12.50 -7.60
C ASN A 62 -13.30 -11.78 -6.25
N VAL A 63 -12.28 -11.92 -5.40
CA VAL A 63 -12.20 -11.20 -4.12
C VAL A 63 -12.03 -9.71 -4.34
N MET A 64 -11.24 -9.29 -5.33
CA MET A 64 -11.08 -7.89 -5.70
C MET A 64 -12.39 -7.28 -6.19
N ALA A 65 -13.14 -7.98 -7.03
CA ALA A 65 -14.42 -7.52 -7.57
C ALA A 65 -15.55 -7.56 -6.53
N SER A 66 -15.44 -8.43 -5.53
CA SER A 66 -16.43 -8.53 -4.46
C SER A 66 -16.15 -7.47 -3.38
N TYR A 67 -17.20 -6.92 -2.79
CA TYR A 67 -17.07 -6.02 -1.64
C TYR A 67 -16.76 -6.75 -0.32
N GLN A 68 -16.22 -7.96 -0.39
CA GLN A 68 -15.94 -8.79 0.79
C GLN A 68 -14.57 -8.52 1.42
N ALA A 69 -13.66 -7.94 0.67
CA ALA A 69 -12.35 -7.52 1.17
C ALA A 69 -12.21 -5.99 1.06
N ALA A 70 -11.61 -5.38 2.08
CA ALA A 70 -11.22 -3.99 2.03
C ALA A 70 -9.77 -3.89 1.52
N PRO A 71 -9.53 -3.44 0.29
CA PRO A 71 -8.18 -3.29 -0.22
C PRO A 71 -7.45 -2.17 0.53
N THR A 72 -6.18 -2.44 0.82
CA THR A 72 -5.28 -1.48 1.47
C THR A 72 -4.10 -1.23 0.56
N ILE A 73 -3.82 0.03 0.25
CA ILE A 73 -2.71 0.43 -0.61
C ILE A 73 -1.59 1.05 0.23
N ALA A 74 -0.39 0.51 0.07
CA ALA A 74 0.84 1.07 0.60
C ALA A 74 1.59 1.82 -0.51
N THR A 75 2.01 3.03 -0.19
CA THR A 75 2.85 3.88 -1.04
C THR A 75 3.94 4.53 -0.20
N VAL A 76 4.90 5.20 -0.83
CA VAL A 76 6.01 5.86 -0.14
C VAL A 76 5.89 7.37 -0.30
N ASN A 77 5.97 8.11 0.80
CA ASN A 77 6.00 9.56 0.81
C ASN A 77 7.35 10.11 0.31
N PRO A 78 7.43 11.39 -0.11
CA PRO A 78 8.68 11.99 -0.58
C PRO A 78 9.84 11.96 0.42
N ASP A 79 9.54 11.88 1.71
CA ASP A 79 10.53 11.77 2.80
C ASP A 79 10.96 10.32 3.08
N GLY A 80 10.47 9.35 2.29
CA GLY A 80 10.72 7.93 2.47
C GLY A 80 9.85 7.23 3.52
N SER A 81 8.99 7.95 4.22
CA SER A 81 8.07 7.35 5.18
C SER A 81 6.94 6.58 4.47
N PRO A 82 6.45 5.47 5.06
CA PRO A 82 5.34 4.72 4.48
C PRO A 82 4.02 5.49 4.60
N ASN A 83 3.16 5.36 3.58
CA ASN A 83 1.78 5.80 3.59
C ASN A 83 0.87 4.59 3.34
N LEU A 84 -0.20 4.49 4.10
CA LEU A 84 -1.18 3.41 4.01
C LEU A 84 -2.59 4.01 3.92
N ALA A 85 -3.38 3.51 2.97
CA ALA A 85 -4.77 3.92 2.81
C ALA A 85 -5.67 2.74 2.50
N VAL A 86 -6.92 2.80 2.99
CA VAL A 86 -7.97 1.83 2.69
C VAL A 86 -8.81 2.38 1.55
N PHE A 87 -9.17 1.53 0.60
CA PHE A 87 -9.92 1.90 -0.60
C PHE A 87 -11.19 1.09 -0.76
N MET A 88 -12.02 1.56 -1.66
CA MET A 88 -13.07 0.73 -2.27
C MET A 88 -12.41 -0.32 -3.16
N PRO A 89 -13.02 -1.52 -3.32
CA PRO A 89 -12.52 -2.53 -4.24
C PRO A 89 -12.29 -1.97 -5.63
N GLY A 90 -11.18 -2.37 -6.24
CA GLY A 90 -10.87 -2.04 -7.62
C GLY A 90 -11.71 -2.87 -8.60
N LEU A 91 -11.84 -2.37 -9.82
CA LEU A 91 -12.42 -3.12 -10.93
C LEU A 91 -11.29 -3.92 -11.61
N PRO A 92 -11.29 -5.27 -11.54
CA PRO A 92 -10.30 -6.08 -12.24
C PRO A 92 -10.55 -6.03 -13.74
N MET A 93 -9.48 -6.00 -14.52
CA MET A 93 -9.49 -5.97 -15.98
C MET A 93 -8.40 -6.88 -16.55
N GLU A 94 -8.56 -7.26 -17.80
CA GLU A 94 -7.58 -8.07 -18.54
C GLU A 94 -7.40 -7.52 -19.95
N LEU A 95 -6.16 -7.54 -20.43
CA LEU A 95 -5.81 -7.24 -21.82
C LEU A 95 -4.64 -8.11 -22.23
N ASP A 96 -4.80 -8.87 -23.32
CA ASP A 96 -3.77 -9.73 -23.91
C ASP A 96 -3.10 -10.72 -22.92
N GLY A 97 -3.86 -11.18 -21.93
CA GLY A 97 -3.38 -12.09 -20.87
C GLY A 97 -2.70 -11.41 -19.68
N GLU A 98 -2.52 -10.10 -19.75
CA GLU A 98 -2.00 -9.30 -18.64
C GLU A 98 -3.14 -8.82 -17.73
N ARG A 99 -2.86 -8.72 -16.43
CA ARG A 99 -3.84 -8.33 -15.42
C ARG A 99 -3.69 -6.86 -15.02
N TYR A 100 -4.82 -6.22 -14.92
CA TYR A 100 -4.94 -4.82 -14.52
C TYR A 100 -6.04 -4.68 -13.48
N PHE A 101 -6.03 -3.56 -12.78
CA PHE A 101 -7.17 -3.14 -11.96
C PHE A 101 -7.30 -1.62 -11.98
N VAL A 102 -8.51 -1.16 -11.78
CA VAL A 102 -8.87 0.25 -11.89
C VAL A 102 -9.60 0.70 -10.64
N PHE A 103 -9.24 1.85 -10.12
CA PHE A 103 -9.95 2.48 -8.99
C PHE A 103 -9.94 4.01 -9.10
N GLY A 104 -10.90 4.64 -8.45
CA GLY A 104 -10.94 6.10 -8.31
C GLY A 104 -10.11 6.54 -7.10
N LEU A 105 -9.30 7.55 -7.26
CA LEU A 105 -8.58 8.22 -6.18
C LEU A 105 -9.08 9.65 -6.02
N SER A 106 -9.50 9.99 -4.80
CA SER A 106 -9.67 11.39 -4.42
C SER A 106 -8.31 12.07 -4.29
N ASP A 107 -8.29 13.40 -4.28
CA ASP A 107 -7.07 14.17 -4.02
C ASP A 107 -6.60 13.92 -2.59
N ASN A 108 -5.61 13.05 -2.45
CA ASN A 108 -5.01 12.66 -1.18
C ASN A 108 -3.53 12.29 -1.34
N GLN A 109 -2.86 12.00 -0.22
CA GLN A 109 -1.44 11.67 -0.24
C GLN A 109 -1.11 10.43 -1.07
N THR A 110 -1.98 9.44 -1.09
CA THR A 110 -1.78 8.21 -1.90
C THR A 110 -1.73 8.54 -3.39
N LYS A 111 -2.65 9.40 -3.87
CA LYS A 111 -2.66 9.83 -5.27
C LYS A 111 -1.35 10.55 -5.63
N LEU A 112 -0.93 11.51 -4.80
CA LEU A 112 0.33 12.23 -5.00
C LEU A 112 1.54 11.29 -5.05
N ASN A 113 1.59 10.32 -4.14
CA ASN A 113 2.65 9.32 -4.12
C ASN A 113 2.66 8.44 -5.36
N LEU A 114 1.49 8.02 -5.84
CA LEU A 114 1.37 7.21 -7.06
C LEU A 114 1.70 8.03 -8.31
N GLU A 115 1.31 9.29 -8.38
CA GLU A 115 1.69 10.19 -9.47
C GLU A 115 3.21 10.41 -9.54
N GLN A 116 3.88 10.44 -8.40
CA GLN A 116 5.32 10.64 -8.31
C GLN A 116 6.10 9.34 -8.53
N ASN A 117 5.74 8.24 -7.84
CA ASN A 117 6.54 7.02 -7.78
C ASN A 117 6.09 5.97 -8.81
N LYS A 118 4.90 6.12 -9.38
CA LYS A 118 4.28 5.24 -10.38
C LYS A 118 4.03 3.81 -9.93
N THR A 119 4.20 3.50 -8.66
CA THR A 119 4.14 2.14 -8.13
C THR A 119 3.60 2.10 -6.71
N GLY A 120 3.06 0.94 -6.33
CA GLY A 120 2.55 0.68 -4.99
C GLY A 120 2.35 -0.81 -4.73
N VAL A 121 1.91 -1.11 -3.53
CA VAL A 121 1.50 -2.46 -3.13
C VAL A 121 0.07 -2.42 -2.64
N LEU A 122 -0.79 -3.19 -3.29
CA LEU A 122 -2.17 -3.44 -2.85
C LEU A 122 -2.20 -4.72 -2.02
N ALA A 123 -2.75 -4.66 -0.81
CA ALA A 123 -3.07 -5.84 -0.02
C ALA A 123 -4.58 -6.09 -0.07
N LEU A 124 -4.97 -7.32 -0.43
CA LEU A 124 -6.32 -7.85 -0.28
C LEU A 124 -6.31 -8.85 0.86
N TYR A 125 -7.22 -8.70 1.80
CA TYR A 125 -7.29 -9.54 2.99
C TYR A 125 -8.73 -9.87 3.33
N GLN A 126 -8.99 -11.17 3.53
CA GLN A 126 -10.23 -11.70 4.08
C GLN A 126 -9.95 -12.48 5.35
N TYR A 127 -10.85 -12.39 6.29
CA TYR A 127 -10.84 -13.20 7.50
C TYR A 127 -12.08 -14.09 7.54
N ASP A 128 -11.88 -15.41 7.52
CA ASP A 128 -12.94 -16.40 7.68
C ASP A 128 -12.91 -16.96 9.12
N PRO A 129 -13.80 -16.49 10.01
CA PRO A 129 -13.86 -16.97 11.38
C PRO A 129 -14.38 -18.42 11.49
N THR A 130 -14.95 -18.98 10.40
CA THR A 130 -15.58 -20.31 10.37
C THR A 130 -14.61 -21.40 9.98
N ALA A 131 -13.48 -21.08 9.38
CA ALA A 131 -12.46 -22.05 9.03
C ALA A 131 -11.89 -22.74 10.30
N GLU A 132 -11.75 -24.05 10.26
CA GLU A 132 -11.24 -24.85 11.38
C GLU A 132 -9.76 -24.57 11.62
N ASP A 133 -8.96 -24.59 10.56
CA ASP A 133 -7.55 -24.25 10.63
C ASP A 133 -7.36 -22.71 10.75
N LYS A 134 -6.54 -22.31 11.71
CA LYS A 134 -6.21 -20.89 11.91
C LYS A 134 -5.51 -20.25 10.70
N MET A 135 -4.75 -21.04 9.96
CA MET A 135 -4.05 -20.57 8.76
C MET A 135 -5.03 -20.28 7.62
N GLU A 136 -6.06 -21.12 7.48
CA GLU A 136 -7.11 -20.93 6.48
C GLU A 136 -8.05 -19.75 6.78
N ARG A 137 -8.03 -19.26 8.02
CA ARG A 137 -8.81 -18.05 8.40
C ARG A 137 -8.31 -16.77 7.76
N ASN A 138 -7.05 -16.76 7.36
CA ASN A 138 -6.41 -15.57 6.80
C ASN A 138 -6.11 -15.84 5.33
N VAL A 139 -6.97 -15.34 4.46
CA VAL A 139 -6.86 -15.55 3.00
C VAL A 139 -6.62 -14.20 2.33
N GLY A 140 -5.72 -14.16 1.38
CA GLY A 140 -5.44 -12.92 0.67
C GLY A 140 -4.18 -12.94 -0.17
N ALA A 141 -3.82 -11.77 -0.66
CA ALA A 141 -2.60 -11.56 -1.44
C ALA A 141 -2.12 -10.12 -1.32
N ARG A 142 -0.85 -9.93 -1.64
CA ARG A 142 -0.26 -8.61 -1.92
C ARG A 142 0.01 -8.53 -3.41
N ILE A 143 -0.36 -7.43 -4.02
CA ILE A 143 -0.19 -7.17 -5.45
C ILE A 143 0.75 -5.99 -5.60
N LYS A 144 1.94 -6.22 -6.16
CA LYS A 144 2.78 -5.14 -6.65
C LYS A 144 2.20 -4.66 -7.96
N PHE A 145 2.10 -3.35 -8.14
CA PHE A 145 1.53 -2.77 -9.33
C PHE A 145 2.28 -1.52 -9.78
N GLU A 146 2.13 -1.19 -11.04
CA GLU A 146 2.61 0.03 -11.66
C GLU A 146 1.44 0.80 -12.27
N ILE A 147 1.54 2.14 -12.27
CA ILE A 147 0.54 3.00 -12.90
C ILE A 147 0.71 2.95 -14.42
N VAL A 148 -0.41 2.76 -15.12
CA VAL A 148 -0.46 2.80 -16.59
C VAL A 148 -0.72 4.22 -17.05
N GLU A 149 0.20 4.77 -17.86
CA GLU A 149 0.09 6.10 -18.48
C GLU A 149 0.06 6.03 -20.02
N ASP A 150 0.27 4.85 -20.62
CA ASP A 150 0.22 4.67 -22.06
C ASP A 150 -1.24 4.75 -22.56
N GLU A 151 -1.57 5.81 -23.27
CA GLU A 151 -2.91 6.07 -23.79
C GLU A 151 -3.43 4.92 -24.68
N LYS A 152 -2.56 4.21 -25.42
CA LYS A 152 -2.97 3.09 -26.26
C LYS A 152 -3.41 1.88 -25.43
N ILE A 153 -2.70 1.62 -24.33
CA ILE A 153 -3.08 0.56 -23.39
C ILE A 153 -4.40 0.94 -22.71
N ILE A 154 -4.55 2.20 -22.30
CA ILE A 154 -5.77 2.72 -21.68
C ILE A 154 -6.97 2.59 -22.61
N GLU A 155 -6.82 3.02 -23.87
CA GLU A 155 -7.89 2.89 -24.88
C GLU A 155 -8.25 1.41 -25.14
N ALA A 156 -7.25 0.53 -25.25
CA ALA A 156 -7.47 -0.89 -25.50
C ALA A 156 -8.18 -1.56 -24.29
N LEU A 157 -7.74 -1.28 -23.06
CA LEU A 157 -8.38 -1.73 -21.84
C LEU A 157 -9.82 -1.24 -21.74
N ASN A 158 -10.03 0.04 -22.01
CA ASN A 158 -11.37 0.63 -21.96
C ASN A 158 -12.32 -0.04 -22.97
N LYS A 159 -11.86 -0.25 -24.18
CA LYS A 159 -12.63 -0.94 -25.23
C LYS A 159 -12.91 -2.41 -24.88
N ALA A 160 -11.92 -3.12 -24.32
CA ALA A 160 -12.08 -4.52 -23.93
C ALA A 160 -13.02 -4.72 -22.73
N ASN A 161 -13.26 -3.68 -21.93
CA ASN A 161 -14.06 -3.72 -20.71
C ASN A 161 -15.29 -2.79 -20.78
N ASP A 162 -16.00 -2.77 -21.94
CA ASP A 162 -17.27 -2.06 -22.15
C ASP A 162 -17.24 -0.56 -21.80
N ASN A 163 -16.11 0.09 -21.97
CA ASN A 163 -15.86 1.49 -21.64
C ASN A 163 -16.12 1.81 -20.14
N ALA A 164 -15.74 0.92 -19.27
CA ALA A 164 -15.90 1.05 -17.83
C ALA A 164 -14.90 2.01 -17.16
N ILE A 165 -13.82 2.39 -17.85
CA ILE A 165 -12.80 3.31 -17.32
C ILE A 165 -13.32 4.74 -17.43
N ARG A 166 -13.35 5.45 -16.29
CA ARG A 166 -13.73 6.85 -16.23
C ARG A 166 -12.49 7.74 -16.32
N GLU A 167 -12.69 9.00 -16.67
CA GLU A 167 -11.62 9.99 -16.82
C GLU A 167 -10.77 10.18 -15.54
N ASP A 168 -11.41 10.04 -14.37
CA ASP A 168 -10.79 10.18 -13.06
C ASP A 168 -10.19 8.86 -12.50
N SER A 169 -10.16 7.80 -13.32
CA SER A 169 -9.69 6.49 -12.91
C SER A 169 -8.16 6.40 -12.89
N THR A 170 -7.64 5.73 -11.88
CA THR A 170 -6.24 5.29 -11.81
C THR A 170 -6.17 3.85 -12.29
N ILE A 171 -5.36 3.59 -13.31
CA ILE A 171 -5.21 2.28 -13.94
C ILE A 171 -3.88 1.69 -13.51
N CYS A 172 -3.91 0.46 -13.02
CA CYS A 172 -2.75 -0.24 -12.48
C CYS A 172 -2.51 -1.54 -13.23
N HIS A 173 -1.30 -1.75 -13.68
CA HIS A 173 -0.80 -3.02 -14.19
C HIS A 173 -0.28 -3.88 -13.04
N VAL A 174 -0.64 -5.14 -13.00
CA VAL A 174 -0.17 -6.10 -11.99
C VAL A 174 1.21 -6.61 -12.37
N VAL A 175 2.21 -6.28 -11.57
CA VAL A 175 3.60 -6.72 -11.79
C VAL A 175 3.85 -8.09 -11.15
N GLU A 176 3.35 -8.29 -9.93
CA GLU A 176 3.60 -9.51 -9.17
C GLU A 176 2.51 -9.73 -8.11
N VAL A 177 2.13 -10.99 -7.92
CA VAL A 177 1.23 -11.41 -6.84
C VAL A 177 2.03 -12.19 -5.80
N LEU A 178 1.97 -11.74 -4.55
CA LEU A 178 2.71 -12.28 -3.42
C LEU A 178 1.74 -12.79 -2.34
N PRO A 179 2.13 -13.77 -1.52
CA PRO A 179 1.40 -14.15 -0.31
C PRO A 179 1.23 -12.97 0.65
N LEU A 180 0.32 -13.10 1.62
CA LEU A 180 0.05 -12.04 2.61
C LEU A 180 1.26 -11.63 3.47
N GLY A 181 2.23 -12.48 3.70
CA GLY A 181 3.43 -12.17 4.46
C GLY A 181 3.65 -13.04 5.68
#